data_0b00b0cdf919053b6cffdeb7860bbe02
#
_entry.id   0b00b0cdf919053b6cffdeb7860bbe02
#
_cell.length_a   1.000
_cell.length_b   1.000
_cell.length_c   1.000
_cell.angle_alpha   90.00
_cell.angle_beta   90.00
_cell.angle_gamma   90.00
#
_symmetry.space_group_name_H-M   'P 1'
#
loop_
_entity.id
_entity.type
_entity.pdbx_description
1 polymer ?
#
loop_
_entity_poly.entity_id
_entity_poly.type
_entity_poly.pdbx_seq_one_letter_code
_entity_poly.pdbx_strand_id
1 'polypeptide(L)'
;ALLVTANAFDMLGLPRTGIRTVSMPCFGTTARTKSNAQCLAEELKVHFDEIPIAKAVEQHFKDIQHDPEVLDVTYENSQARERTQLLMDIANQHGGIVIGTGDLSELALGWATYNGDHMSMYAVNASIPKTLVRHLVRYEAMHGNDELRRVLLDILDTPVSPELLPPKDGEISQKTEDLVGPYELHDYYLYYMLRFGFTPRKIYAMALRSFAGQHDAETIKKWLKTFYRRFFQQQFKR
;
A
#
# COMPACT_ATOMS: atom_id res chain seq x y z
N ALA A 1 4.19 -8.21 0.69
CA ALA A 1 3.35 -9.41 0.54
C ALA A 1 4.03 -10.44 -0.38
N LEU A 2 4.39 -10.10 -1.63
CA LEU A 2 4.93 -11.06 -2.59
C LEU A 2 6.19 -11.79 -2.10
N LEU A 3 7.16 -11.08 -1.51
CA LEU A 3 8.38 -11.69 -0.94
C LEU A 3 8.05 -12.74 0.14
N VAL A 4 7.13 -12.40 1.05
CA VAL A 4 6.70 -13.35 2.10
C VAL A 4 6.01 -14.57 1.49
N THR A 5 5.16 -14.37 0.48
CA THR A 5 4.49 -15.48 -0.19
C THR A 5 5.48 -16.38 -0.92
N ALA A 6 6.47 -15.81 -1.63
CA ALA A 6 7.50 -16.57 -2.31
C ALA A 6 8.33 -17.40 -1.31
N ASN A 7 8.77 -16.80 -0.20
CA ASN A 7 9.49 -17.50 0.85
C ASN A 7 8.64 -18.61 1.50
N ALA A 8 7.36 -18.40 1.71
CA ALA A 8 6.46 -19.44 2.24
C ALA A 8 6.33 -20.63 1.27
N PHE A 9 6.25 -20.38 -0.03
CA PHE A 9 6.21 -21.44 -1.06
C PHE A 9 7.51 -22.26 -1.05
N ASP A 10 8.66 -21.59 -0.97
CA ASP A 10 9.96 -22.27 -0.89
C ASP A 10 10.05 -23.15 0.37
N MET A 11 9.64 -22.63 1.54
CA MET A 11 9.63 -23.38 2.79
C MET A 11 8.73 -24.63 2.75
N LEU A 12 7.64 -24.56 1.98
CA LEU A 12 6.68 -25.66 1.79
C LEU A 12 7.06 -26.58 0.63
N GLY A 13 8.14 -26.30 -0.11
CA GLY A 13 8.53 -27.06 -1.30
C GLY A 13 7.53 -26.95 -2.46
N LEU A 14 6.74 -25.85 -2.50
CA LEU A 14 5.76 -25.59 -3.54
C LEU A 14 6.40 -24.80 -4.69
N PRO A 15 5.99 -25.07 -5.95
CA PRO A 15 6.51 -24.34 -7.09
C PRO A 15 6.00 -22.90 -7.09
N ARG A 16 6.89 -21.91 -7.22
CA ARG A 16 6.54 -20.47 -7.25
C ARG A 16 5.60 -20.09 -8.39
N THR A 17 5.47 -20.93 -9.43
CA THR A 17 4.47 -20.79 -10.51
C THR A 17 3.02 -20.89 -10.01
N GLY A 18 2.81 -21.41 -8.79
CA GLY A 18 1.52 -21.36 -8.11
C GLY A 18 1.16 -19.98 -7.53
N ILE A 19 2.11 -19.03 -7.52
CA ILE A 19 1.87 -17.64 -7.11
C ILE A 19 1.51 -16.84 -8.36
N ARG A 20 0.31 -16.25 -8.37
CA ARG A 20 -0.15 -15.38 -9.45
C ARG A 20 -0.13 -13.93 -9.01
N THR A 21 0.59 -13.09 -9.74
CA THR A 21 0.61 -11.64 -9.56
C THR A 21 -0.16 -10.98 -10.68
N VAL A 22 -0.96 -9.95 -10.37
CA VAL A 22 -1.81 -9.27 -11.33
C VAL A 22 -1.54 -7.78 -11.28
N SER A 23 -1.03 -7.22 -12.37
CA SER A 23 -0.96 -5.77 -12.59
C SER A 23 -2.24 -5.29 -13.25
N MET A 24 -2.89 -4.30 -12.65
CA MET A 24 -4.15 -3.75 -13.15
C MET A 24 -4.02 -2.25 -13.42
N PRO A 25 -3.33 -1.87 -14.52
CA PRO A 25 -3.12 -0.48 -14.85
C PRO A 25 -4.45 0.25 -15.11
N CYS A 26 -4.52 1.47 -14.58
CA CYS A 26 -5.62 2.41 -14.78
C CYS A 26 -5.06 3.82 -14.95
N PHE A 27 -5.86 4.85 -14.77
CA PHE A 27 -5.56 6.24 -15.08
C PHE A 27 -4.32 6.81 -14.34
N GLY A 28 -4.03 6.31 -13.13
CA GLY A 28 -2.92 6.79 -12.29
C GLY A 28 -1.63 5.95 -12.35
N THR A 29 -1.64 4.82 -13.04
CA THR A 29 -0.51 3.89 -13.06
C THR A 29 0.63 4.41 -13.92
N THR A 30 1.84 4.55 -13.34
CA THR A 30 3.02 5.01 -14.06
C THR A 30 3.75 3.86 -14.77
N ALA A 31 4.53 4.19 -15.80
CA ALA A 31 5.37 3.21 -16.51
C ALA A 31 6.42 2.58 -15.57
N ARG A 32 6.98 3.35 -14.64
CA ARG A 32 7.96 2.88 -13.63
C ARG A 32 7.36 1.82 -12.72
N THR A 33 6.18 2.07 -12.16
CA THR A 33 5.49 1.11 -11.27
C THR A 33 5.15 -0.18 -11.99
N LYS A 34 4.64 -0.08 -13.23
CA LYS A 34 4.34 -1.24 -14.06
C LYS A 34 5.60 -2.07 -14.35
N SER A 35 6.68 -1.42 -14.78
CA SER A 35 7.97 -2.07 -15.06
C SER A 35 8.52 -2.77 -13.81
N ASN A 36 8.51 -2.12 -12.66
CA ASN A 36 8.97 -2.70 -11.41
C ASN A 36 8.16 -3.93 -10.97
N ALA A 37 6.84 -3.90 -11.13
CA ALA A 37 5.99 -5.03 -10.81
C ALA A 37 6.30 -6.25 -11.70
N GLN A 38 6.48 -6.03 -12.99
CA GLN A 38 6.85 -7.08 -13.94
C GLN A 38 8.25 -7.63 -13.64
N CYS A 39 9.27 -6.78 -13.52
CA CYS A 39 10.65 -7.22 -13.22
C CYS A 39 10.72 -8.01 -11.90
N LEU A 40 9.99 -7.57 -10.87
CA LEU A 40 9.95 -8.31 -9.59
C LEU A 40 9.30 -9.69 -9.76
N ALA A 41 8.22 -9.80 -10.52
CA ALA A 41 7.56 -11.07 -10.77
C ALA A 41 8.46 -12.04 -11.56
N GLU A 42 9.14 -11.54 -12.59
CA GLU A 42 10.10 -12.32 -13.40
C GLU A 42 11.26 -12.81 -12.54
N GLU A 43 11.85 -11.92 -11.73
CA GLU A 43 12.98 -12.28 -10.87
C GLU A 43 12.60 -13.30 -9.80
N LEU A 44 11.41 -13.21 -9.24
CA LEU A 44 10.88 -14.18 -8.28
C LEU A 44 10.35 -15.46 -8.95
N LYS A 45 10.30 -15.51 -10.29
CA LYS A 45 9.78 -16.64 -11.10
C LYS A 45 8.33 -17.00 -10.74
N VAL A 46 7.51 -16.00 -10.53
CA VAL A 46 6.06 -16.12 -10.27
C VAL A 46 5.28 -15.83 -11.54
N HIS A 47 4.02 -16.25 -11.59
CA HIS A 47 3.15 -15.93 -12.72
C HIS A 47 2.77 -14.45 -12.69
N PHE A 48 2.83 -13.77 -13.85
CA PHE A 48 2.47 -12.35 -13.99
C PHE A 48 1.41 -12.17 -15.07
N ASP A 49 0.30 -11.54 -14.69
CA ASP A 49 -0.75 -11.11 -15.60
C ASP A 49 -0.85 -9.59 -15.62
N GLU A 50 -1.19 -9.03 -16.77
CA GLU A 50 -1.57 -7.64 -16.90
C GLU A 50 -3.00 -7.53 -17.40
N ILE A 51 -3.87 -6.90 -16.59
CA ILE A 51 -5.29 -6.71 -16.88
C ILE A 51 -5.63 -5.22 -16.80
N PRO A 52 -5.62 -4.46 -17.90
CA PRO A 52 -6.01 -3.06 -17.90
C PRO A 52 -7.48 -2.90 -17.52
N ILE A 53 -7.76 -2.10 -16.48
CA ILE A 53 -9.13 -1.94 -15.94
C ILE A 53 -9.83 -0.65 -16.38
N ALA A 54 -9.15 0.23 -17.13
CA ALA A 54 -9.70 1.53 -17.50
C ALA A 54 -11.09 1.44 -18.17
N LYS A 55 -11.31 0.50 -19.10
CA LYS A 55 -12.60 0.34 -19.77
C LYS A 55 -13.74 -0.06 -18.82
N ALA A 56 -13.47 -0.92 -17.85
CA ALA A 56 -14.46 -1.32 -16.85
C ALA A 56 -14.84 -0.15 -15.95
N VAL A 57 -13.84 0.61 -15.49
CA VAL A 57 -14.05 1.82 -14.68
C VAL A 57 -14.79 2.91 -15.47
N GLU A 58 -14.46 3.14 -16.74
CA GLU A 58 -15.19 4.07 -17.62
C GLU A 58 -16.66 3.65 -17.80
N GLN A 59 -16.94 2.34 -17.96
CA GLN A 59 -18.29 1.85 -18.01
C GLN A 59 -19.03 2.09 -16.70
N HIS A 60 -18.37 1.80 -15.56
CA HIS A 60 -18.93 2.05 -14.24
C HIS A 60 -19.27 3.54 -14.04
N PHE A 61 -18.41 4.47 -14.48
CA PHE A 61 -18.72 5.92 -14.42
C PHE A 61 -19.98 6.27 -15.20
N LYS A 62 -20.18 5.69 -16.40
CA LYS A 62 -21.40 5.89 -17.19
C LYS A 62 -22.64 5.37 -16.45
N ASP A 63 -22.54 4.18 -15.84
CA ASP A 63 -23.65 3.55 -15.14
C ASP A 63 -24.12 4.36 -13.92
N ILE A 64 -23.17 4.97 -13.19
CA ILE A 64 -23.47 5.82 -12.03
C ILE A 64 -23.61 7.33 -12.38
N GLN A 65 -23.50 7.70 -13.66
CA GLN A 65 -23.56 9.07 -14.16
C GLN A 65 -22.49 9.99 -13.51
N HIS A 66 -21.30 9.45 -13.24
CA HIS A 66 -20.16 10.22 -12.74
C HIS A 66 -19.41 10.85 -13.92
N ASP A 67 -19.10 12.16 -13.79
CA ASP A 67 -18.27 12.85 -14.77
C ASP A 67 -16.79 12.44 -14.60
N PRO A 68 -16.15 11.83 -15.61
CA PRO A 68 -14.77 11.38 -15.51
C PRO A 68 -13.73 12.50 -15.35
N GLU A 69 -14.12 13.77 -15.62
CA GLU A 69 -13.25 14.92 -15.41
C GLU A 69 -13.23 15.37 -13.93
N VAL A 70 -14.16 14.86 -13.11
CA VAL A 70 -14.23 15.16 -11.67
C VAL A 70 -13.37 14.15 -10.90
N LEU A 71 -12.14 14.56 -10.56
CA LEU A 71 -11.15 13.73 -9.86
C LEU A 71 -11.40 13.71 -8.34
N ASP A 72 -12.54 13.19 -7.94
CA ASP A 72 -12.97 13.09 -6.55
C ASP A 72 -12.77 11.68 -5.94
N VAL A 73 -13.29 11.50 -4.73
CA VAL A 73 -13.24 10.21 -4.03
C VAL A 73 -13.98 9.09 -4.77
N THR A 74 -14.99 9.41 -5.60
CA THR A 74 -15.71 8.43 -6.43
C THR A 74 -14.79 7.92 -7.54
N TYR A 75 -14.09 8.84 -8.20
CA TYR A 75 -13.10 8.53 -9.22
C TYR A 75 -11.99 7.58 -8.70
N GLU A 76 -11.45 7.88 -7.52
CA GLU A 76 -10.40 7.04 -6.90
C GLU A 76 -10.95 5.68 -6.45
N ASN A 77 -12.05 5.67 -5.72
CA ASN A 77 -12.60 4.46 -5.11
C ASN A 77 -13.12 3.45 -6.13
N SER A 78 -13.64 3.90 -7.28
CA SER A 78 -14.10 3.01 -8.34
C SER A 78 -12.97 2.14 -8.89
N GLN A 79 -11.79 2.73 -9.10
CA GLN A 79 -10.60 2.01 -9.55
C GLN A 79 -10.13 0.97 -8.52
N ALA A 80 -10.09 1.35 -7.23
CA ALA A 80 -9.67 0.45 -6.17
C ALA A 80 -10.62 -0.74 -5.99
N ARG A 81 -11.94 -0.53 -6.12
CA ARG A 81 -12.94 -1.61 -6.02
C ARG A 81 -12.90 -2.54 -7.23
N GLU A 82 -12.69 -2.02 -8.42
CA GLU A 82 -12.56 -2.84 -9.65
C GLU A 82 -11.37 -3.80 -9.50
N ARG A 83 -10.23 -3.34 -9.02
CA ARG A 83 -9.06 -4.20 -8.74
C ARG A 83 -9.42 -5.31 -7.76
N THR A 84 -10.12 -4.98 -6.70
CA THR A 84 -10.51 -5.95 -5.66
C THR A 84 -11.48 -7.00 -6.23
N GLN A 85 -12.49 -6.59 -6.98
CA GLN A 85 -13.43 -7.49 -7.61
C GLN A 85 -12.71 -8.50 -8.50
N LEU A 86 -11.87 -8.04 -9.42
CA LEU A 86 -11.10 -8.90 -10.32
C LEU A 86 -10.23 -9.91 -9.56
N LEU A 87 -9.52 -9.47 -8.49
CA LEU A 87 -8.67 -10.36 -7.71
C LEU A 87 -9.48 -11.46 -7.01
N MET A 88 -10.64 -11.13 -6.46
CA MET A 88 -11.53 -12.11 -5.82
C MET A 88 -12.06 -13.13 -6.81
N ASP A 89 -12.48 -12.70 -8.00
CA ASP A 89 -12.99 -13.57 -9.05
C ASP A 89 -11.88 -14.46 -9.65
N ILE A 90 -10.68 -13.93 -9.86
CA ILE A 90 -9.51 -14.72 -10.27
C ILE A 90 -9.17 -15.78 -9.22
N ALA A 91 -9.21 -15.43 -7.93
CA ALA A 91 -8.98 -16.40 -6.87
C ALA A 91 -10.01 -17.53 -6.89
N ASN A 92 -11.29 -17.21 -7.08
CA ASN A 92 -12.34 -18.20 -7.23
C ASN A 92 -12.12 -19.11 -8.47
N GLN A 93 -11.77 -18.51 -9.60
CA GLN A 93 -11.53 -19.22 -10.85
C GLN A 93 -10.37 -20.24 -10.75
N HIS A 94 -9.35 -19.90 -9.98
CA HIS A 94 -8.15 -20.72 -9.83
C HIS A 94 -8.10 -21.53 -8.53
N GLY A 95 -9.14 -21.51 -7.71
CA GLY A 95 -9.16 -22.20 -6.41
C GLY A 95 -8.09 -21.71 -5.43
N GLY A 96 -7.77 -20.43 -5.50
CA GLY A 96 -6.74 -19.79 -4.69
C GLY A 96 -7.30 -18.83 -3.64
N ILE A 97 -6.40 -18.08 -3.00
CA ILE A 97 -6.75 -17.01 -2.05
C ILE A 97 -6.05 -15.71 -2.45
N VAL A 98 -6.68 -14.58 -2.14
CA VAL A 98 -6.08 -13.26 -2.31
C VAL A 98 -5.22 -12.92 -1.10
N ILE A 99 -3.93 -12.70 -1.35
CA ILE A 99 -2.98 -12.20 -0.34
C ILE A 99 -2.99 -10.68 -0.34
N GLY A 100 -3.37 -10.09 0.81
CA GLY A 100 -3.45 -8.64 0.98
C GLY A 100 -2.09 -7.97 1.07
N THR A 101 -2.01 -6.77 0.51
CA THR A 101 -0.80 -5.96 0.49
C THR A 101 -0.81 -4.82 1.51
N GLY A 102 -1.97 -4.47 2.06
CA GLY A 102 -2.14 -3.43 3.07
C GLY A 102 -1.36 -3.73 4.36
N ASP A 103 -0.88 -2.69 5.02
CA ASP A 103 -0.08 -2.79 6.24
C ASP A 103 -0.80 -2.18 7.46
N LEU A 104 -0.18 -2.34 8.64
CA LEU A 104 -0.74 -1.86 9.91
C LEU A 104 -0.95 -0.33 9.93
N SER A 105 -0.06 0.44 9.29
CA SER A 105 -0.15 1.91 9.28
C SER A 105 -1.32 2.40 8.44
N GLU A 106 -1.56 1.77 7.29
CA GLU A 106 -2.72 2.01 6.43
C GLU A 106 -4.02 1.68 7.16
N LEU A 107 -4.07 0.53 7.83
CA LEU A 107 -5.21 0.14 8.67
C LEU A 107 -5.44 1.15 9.80
N ALA A 108 -4.39 1.57 10.51
CA ALA A 108 -4.49 2.51 11.61
C ALA A 108 -5.02 3.88 11.18
N LEU A 109 -4.53 4.39 10.05
CA LEU A 109 -4.93 5.68 9.50
C LEU A 109 -6.24 5.61 8.69
N GLY A 110 -6.73 4.40 8.38
CA GLY A 110 -7.83 4.19 7.45
C GLY A 110 -7.50 4.75 6.05
N TRP A 111 -6.23 4.66 5.65
CA TRP A 111 -5.76 5.10 4.33
C TRP A 111 -5.92 3.97 3.32
N ALA A 112 -7.16 3.69 3.00
CA ALA A 112 -7.59 2.67 2.06
C ALA A 112 -9.02 2.98 1.59
N THR A 113 -9.40 2.44 0.44
CA THR A 113 -10.79 2.47 -0.03
C THR A 113 -11.60 1.40 0.68
N TYR A 114 -12.72 1.79 1.33
CA TYR A 114 -13.63 0.83 1.93
C TYR A 114 -14.19 -0.15 0.88
N ASN A 115 -14.14 -1.45 1.18
CA ASN A 115 -14.42 -2.53 0.22
C ASN A 115 -13.60 -2.45 -1.07
N GLY A 116 -12.35 -2.01 -0.96
CA GLY A 116 -11.39 -1.91 -2.05
C GLY A 116 -10.05 -2.52 -1.68
N ASP A 117 -9.00 -1.77 -1.85
CA ASP A 117 -7.59 -2.19 -1.75
C ASP A 117 -7.16 -2.84 -0.42
N HIS A 118 -7.92 -2.65 0.68
CA HIS A 118 -7.64 -3.32 1.95
C HIS A 118 -8.29 -4.72 2.04
N MET A 119 -9.18 -5.07 1.10
CA MET A 119 -9.88 -6.35 1.13
C MET A 119 -8.97 -7.48 0.61
N SER A 120 -8.90 -8.54 1.40
CA SER A 120 -8.16 -9.76 1.04
C SER A 120 -8.67 -10.93 1.86
N MET A 121 -8.33 -12.15 1.41
CA MET A 121 -8.64 -13.36 2.18
C MET A 121 -7.59 -13.60 3.27
N TYR A 122 -6.36 -13.12 3.08
CA TYR A 122 -5.29 -13.19 4.07
C TYR A 122 -4.40 -11.94 4.03
N ALA A 123 -4.46 -11.12 5.07
CA ALA A 123 -3.72 -9.86 5.19
C ALA A 123 -2.33 -10.10 5.84
N VAL A 124 -1.35 -10.48 5.04
CA VAL A 124 -0.02 -10.92 5.51
C VAL A 124 0.77 -9.82 6.24
N ASN A 125 0.52 -8.55 5.94
CA ASN A 125 1.21 -7.41 6.57
C ASN A 125 0.34 -6.67 7.62
N ALA A 126 -0.82 -7.21 8.02
CA ALA A 126 -1.76 -6.51 8.90
C ALA A 126 -1.17 -6.08 10.27
N SER A 127 -0.11 -6.74 10.73
CA SER A 127 0.59 -6.41 11.98
C SER A 127 1.93 -5.68 11.77
N ILE A 128 2.31 -5.37 10.55
CA ILE A 128 3.61 -4.80 10.19
C ILE A 128 3.42 -3.33 9.79
N PRO A 129 4.01 -2.35 10.52
CA PRO A 129 3.91 -0.95 10.14
C PRO A 129 4.72 -0.62 8.87
N LYS A 130 4.35 0.44 8.16
CA LYS A 130 4.94 0.86 6.88
C LYS A 130 6.47 1.00 6.94
N THR A 131 6.97 1.59 8.00
CA THR A 131 8.42 1.77 8.18
C THR A 131 9.16 0.44 8.31
N LEU A 132 8.56 -0.54 9.00
CA LEU A 132 9.12 -1.89 9.10
C LEU A 132 9.01 -2.64 7.78
N VAL A 133 7.91 -2.50 7.03
CA VAL A 133 7.80 -3.06 5.66
C VAL A 133 8.95 -2.57 4.78
N ARG A 134 9.24 -1.27 4.78
CA ARG A 134 10.37 -0.69 4.03
C ARG A 134 11.72 -1.28 4.47
N HIS A 135 11.90 -1.47 5.78
CA HIS A 135 13.11 -2.07 6.33
C HIS A 135 13.28 -3.54 5.88
N LEU A 136 12.21 -4.33 5.92
CA LEU A 136 12.22 -5.72 5.49
C LEU A 136 12.49 -5.85 3.98
N VAL A 137 11.88 -5.00 3.16
CA VAL A 137 12.17 -4.98 1.71
C VAL A 137 13.63 -4.62 1.44
N ARG A 138 14.20 -3.67 2.19
CA ARG A 138 15.64 -3.34 2.11
C ARG A 138 16.52 -4.52 2.54
N TYR A 139 16.13 -5.23 3.59
CA TYR A 139 16.84 -6.42 4.04
C TYR A 139 16.88 -7.48 2.91
N GLU A 140 15.75 -7.81 2.30
CA GLU A 140 15.68 -8.74 1.17
C GLU A 140 16.52 -8.26 -0.02
N ALA A 141 16.51 -6.96 -0.32
CA ALA A 141 17.34 -6.39 -1.37
C ALA A 141 18.85 -6.62 -1.13
N MET A 142 19.30 -6.53 0.13
CA MET A 142 20.72 -6.72 0.47
C MET A 142 21.17 -8.19 0.51
N HIS A 143 20.23 -9.12 0.58
CA HIS A 143 20.50 -10.56 0.61
C HIS A 143 20.17 -11.27 -0.72
N GLY A 144 19.49 -10.57 -1.64
CA GLY A 144 19.20 -11.06 -2.98
C GLY A 144 20.37 -10.93 -3.95
N ASN A 145 20.17 -11.44 -5.17
CA ASN A 145 21.10 -11.21 -6.28
C ASN A 145 21.05 -9.74 -6.74
N ASP A 146 21.94 -9.35 -7.65
CA ASP A 146 22.06 -7.95 -8.09
C ASP A 146 20.78 -7.41 -8.77
N GLU A 147 20.06 -8.24 -9.53
CA GLU A 147 18.84 -7.82 -10.21
C GLU A 147 17.69 -7.62 -9.22
N LEU A 148 17.46 -8.56 -8.30
CA LEU A 148 16.48 -8.43 -7.23
C LEU A 148 16.78 -7.17 -6.36
N ARG A 149 18.05 -6.97 -6.03
CA ARG A 149 18.51 -5.77 -5.31
C ARG A 149 18.12 -4.49 -6.04
N ARG A 150 18.43 -4.42 -7.33
CA ARG A 150 18.14 -3.25 -8.18
C ARG A 150 16.64 -2.94 -8.17
N VAL A 151 15.80 -3.93 -8.43
CA VAL A 151 14.34 -3.77 -8.49
C VAL A 151 13.76 -3.35 -7.14
N LEU A 152 14.16 -4.02 -6.05
CA LEU A 152 13.64 -3.70 -4.71
C LEU A 152 14.08 -2.32 -4.22
N LEU A 153 15.30 -1.89 -4.53
CA LEU A 153 15.76 -0.54 -4.18
C LEU A 153 15.03 0.53 -5.01
N ASP A 154 14.74 0.29 -6.29
CA ASP A 154 13.95 1.21 -7.10
C ASP A 154 12.50 1.32 -6.61
N ILE A 155 11.90 0.21 -6.16
CA ILE A 155 10.57 0.22 -5.49
C ILE A 155 10.63 1.07 -4.22
N LEU A 156 11.66 0.92 -3.38
CA LEU A 156 11.81 1.70 -2.15
C LEU A 156 12.05 3.19 -2.39
N ASP A 157 12.65 3.56 -3.52
CA ASP A 157 12.89 4.94 -3.95
C ASP A 157 11.64 5.58 -4.60
N THR A 158 10.66 4.77 -4.97
CA THR A 158 9.39 5.29 -5.50
C THR A 158 8.56 5.90 -4.36
N PRO A 159 8.07 7.14 -4.51
CA PRO A 159 7.20 7.76 -3.51
C PRO A 159 5.93 6.94 -3.26
N VAL A 160 5.53 6.82 -1.99
CA VAL A 160 4.27 6.15 -1.65
C VAL A 160 3.10 6.96 -2.19
N SER A 161 2.29 6.34 -3.04
CA SER A 161 1.11 6.94 -3.67
C SER A 161 0.02 5.89 -3.89
N PRO A 162 -1.25 6.25 -3.81
CA PRO A 162 -2.33 5.36 -4.21
C PRO A 162 -2.41 5.14 -5.73
N GLU A 163 -1.73 5.96 -6.53
CA GLU A 163 -1.70 5.91 -8.01
C GLU A 163 -3.10 5.83 -8.65
N LEU A 164 -4.04 6.59 -8.11
CA LEU A 164 -5.43 6.63 -8.57
C LEU A 164 -5.75 7.88 -9.39
N LEU A 165 -5.00 8.96 -9.19
CA LEU A 165 -5.11 10.19 -9.98
C LEU A 165 -4.15 10.16 -11.18
N PRO A 166 -4.54 10.76 -12.32
CA PRO A 166 -3.66 10.86 -13.48
C PRO A 166 -2.31 11.49 -13.13
N PRO A 167 -1.20 10.96 -13.66
CA PRO A 167 0.12 11.55 -13.43
C PRO A 167 0.21 12.94 -14.03
N LYS A 168 0.99 13.83 -13.43
CA LYS A 168 1.36 15.12 -14.00
C LYS A 168 2.76 15.03 -14.55
N ASP A 169 2.93 15.38 -15.81
CA ASP A 169 4.23 15.32 -16.51
C ASP A 169 4.96 13.96 -16.43
N GLY A 170 4.19 12.88 -16.34
CA GLY A 170 4.71 11.50 -16.18
C GLY A 170 5.13 11.12 -14.76
N GLU A 171 5.01 12.04 -13.81
CA GLU A 171 5.32 11.81 -12.39
C GLU A 171 4.06 11.60 -11.54
N ILE A 172 4.24 10.94 -10.39
CA ILE A 172 3.19 10.72 -9.39
C ILE A 172 2.64 12.07 -8.91
N SER A 173 1.35 12.32 -9.16
CA SER A 173 0.69 13.59 -8.82
C SER A 173 0.31 13.71 -7.35
N GLN A 174 0.19 12.58 -6.64
CA GLN A 174 -0.30 12.54 -5.25
C GLN A 174 0.65 11.72 -4.38
N LYS A 175 1.36 12.37 -3.47
CA LYS A 175 2.18 11.68 -2.46
C LYS A 175 1.37 11.50 -1.18
N THR A 176 1.30 10.27 -0.70
CA THR A 176 0.52 9.93 0.51
C THR A 176 0.96 10.73 1.73
N GLU A 177 2.27 10.88 1.96
CA GLU A 177 2.81 11.57 3.14
C GLU A 177 2.52 13.07 3.16
N ASP A 178 2.28 13.72 2.00
CA ASP A 178 1.86 15.12 1.95
C ASP A 178 0.43 15.30 2.52
N LEU A 179 -0.40 14.27 2.40
CA LEU A 179 -1.81 14.29 2.80
C LEU A 179 -2.02 13.78 4.23
N VAL A 180 -1.37 12.69 4.60
CA VAL A 180 -1.59 12.06 5.90
C VAL A 180 -0.47 12.33 6.89
N GLY A 181 0.71 12.72 6.42
CA GLY A 181 1.92 12.97 7.21
C GLY A 181 2.94 11.83 7.15
N PRO A 182 4.15 12.07 7.67
CA PRO A 182 5.25 11.11 7.66
C PRO A 182 4.90 9.82 8.39
N TYR A 183 5.08 8.68 7.72
CA TYR A 183 4.81 7.37 8.33
C TYR A 183 5.69 7.08 9.53
N GLU A 184 6.92 7.61 9.60
CA GLU A 184 7.79 7.44 10.76
C GLU A 184 7.17 8.00 12.05
N LEU A 185 6.48 9.14 11.96
CA LEU A 185 5.75 9.71 13.09
C LEU A 185 4.52 8.87 13.44
N HIS A 186 3.75 8.45 12.44
CA HIS A 186 2.55 7.64 12.66
C HIS A 186 2.87 6.28 13.27
N ASP A 187 3.89 5.60 12.77
CA ASP A 187 4.31 4.30 13.29
C ASP A 187 4.86 4.39 14.72
N TYR A 188 5.56 5.49 15.03
CA TYR A 188 5.97 5.80 16.39
C TYR A 188 4.77 5.98 17.32
N TYR A 189 3.77 6.77 16.92
CA TYR A 189 2.56 6.98 17.73
C TYR A 189 1.77 5.69 17.90
N LEU A 190 1.63 4.94 16.82
CA LEU A 190 0.93 3.67 16.80
C LEU A 190 1.56 2.65 17.74
N TYR A 191 2.88 2.51 17.71
CA TYR A 191 3.62 1.60 18.57
C TYR A 191 3.39 1.90 20.05
N TYR A 192 3.56 3.14 20.47
CA TYR A 192 3.41 3.51 21.88
C TYR A 192 1.95 3.50 22.34
N MET A 193 1.02 3.79 21.46
CA MET A 193 -0.41 3.71 21.77
C MET A 193 -0.86 2.27 21.92
N LEU A 194 -0.58 1.41 20.95
CA LEU A 194 -1.08 0.02 20.98
C LEU A 194 -0.30 -0.88 21.93
N ARG A 195 1.03 -0.76 21.93
CA ARG A 195 1.89 -1.66 22.73
C ARG A 195 1.90 -1.31 24.21
N PHE A 196 1.83 -0.03 24.54
CA PHE A 196 2.01 0.45 25.91
C PHE A 196 0.80 1.19 26.47
N GLY A 197 -0.21 1.49 25.68
CA GLY A 197 -1.38 2.25 26.12
C GLY A 197 -1.04 3.69 26.55
N PHE A 198 0.03 4.28 26.00
CA PHE A 198 0.44 5.61 26.42
C PHE A 198 -0.54 6.69 25.94
N THR A 199 -0.77 7.66 26.81
CA THR A 199 -1.64 8.80 26.49
C THR A 199 -1.02 9.68 25.40
N PRO A 200 -1.83 10.44 24.63
CA PRO A 200 -1.33 11.36 23.61
C PRO A 200 -0.31 12.36 24.12
N ARG A 201 -0.50 12.85 25.36
CA ARG A 201 0.43 13.78 26.00
C ARG A 201 1.81 13.16 26.25
N LYS A 202 1.84 11.90 26.71
CA LYS A 202 3.09 11.18 26.92
C LYS A 202 3.78 10.87 25.61
N ILE A 203 3.05 10.41 24.59
CA ILE A 203 3.59 10.15 23.25
C ILE A 203 4.18 11.41 22.65
N TYR A 204 3.49 12.56 22.77
CA TYR A 204 4.02 13.85 22.30
C TYR A 204 5.34 14.23 22.97
N ALA A 205 5.40 14.15 24.29
CA ALA A 205 6.62 14.48 25.03
C ALA A 205 7.82 13.58 24.67
N MET A 206 7.54 12.30 24.38
CA MET A 206 8.56 11.35 23.92
C MET A 206 8.99 11.64 22.48
N ALA A 207 8.04 11.93 21.58
CA ALA A 207 8.32 12.23 20.19
C ALA A 207 9.19 13.48 20.01
N LEU A 208 8.97 14.53 20.82
CA LEU A 208 9.82 15.73 20.83
C LEU A 208 11.31 15.42 21.08
N ARG A 209 11.61 14.38 21.85
CA ARG A 209 12.98 13.94 22.10
C ARG A 209 13.49 13.01 21.01
N SER A 210 12.67 12.06 20.58
CA SER A 210 13.08 11.05 19.60
C SER A 210 13.31 11.63 18.20
N PHE A 211 12.59 12.68 17.84
CA PHE A 211 12.69 13.34 16.53
C PHE A 211 13.33 14.73 16.60
N ALA A 212 14.08 14.99 17.68
CA ALA A 212 14.82 16.26 17.82
C ALA A 212 15.79 16.47 16.65
N GLY A 213 15.69 17.62 15.99
CA GLY A 213 16.51 17.94 14.81
C GLY A 213 15.97 17.37 13.47
N GLN A 214 14.94 16.54 13.50
CA GLN A 214 14.26 16.01 12.29
C GLN A 214 12.92 16.71 12.05
N HIS A 215 12.11 16.85 13.10
CA HIS A 215 10.81 17.51 13.06
C HIS A 215 10.69 18.55 14.18
N ASP A 216 10.06 19.68 13.87
CA ASP A 216 9.73 20.68 14.89
C ASP A 216 8.50 20.26 15.73
N ALA A 217 8.33 20.95 16.87
CA ALA A 217 7.26 20.64 17.82
C ALA A 217 5.84 20.79 17.23
N GLU A 218 5.62 21.76 16.36
CA GLU A 218 4.30 21.98 15.75
C GLU A 218 4.00 20.92 14.71
N THR A 219 4.97 20.47 13.92
CA THR A 219 4.85 19.35 13.00
C THR A 219 4.49 18.06 13.73
N ILE A 220 5.21 17.71 14.80
CA ILE A 220 4.93 16.55 15.64
C ILE A 220 3.51 16.62 16.21
N LYS A 221 3.10 17.77 16.72
CA LYS A 221 1.77 17.98 17.29
C LYS A 221 0.66 17.91 16.25
N LYS A 222 0.86 18.50 15.06
CA LYS A 222 -0.06 18.45 13.92
C LYS A 222 -0.35 16.99 13.55
N TRP A 223 0.68 16.20 13.33
CA TRP A 223 0.53 14.83 12.87
C TRP A 223 0.05 13.88 13.97
N LEU A 224 0.38 14.13 15.23
CA LEU A 224 -0.21 13.39 16.34
C LEU A 224 -1.73 13.60 16.43
N LYS A 225 -2.21 14.85 16.28
CA LYS A 225 -3.65 15.14 16.21
C LYS A 225 -4.31 14.46 15.01
N THR A 226 -3.67 14.49 13.85
CA THR A 226 -4.15 13.83 12.63
C THR A 226 -4.22 12.31 12.82
N PHE A 227 -3.19 11.70 13.43
CA PHE A 227 -3.16 10.29 13.76
C PHE A 227 -4.37 9.88 14.61
N TYR A 228 -4.59 10.51 15.76
CA TYR A 228 -5.69 10.17 16.65
C TYR A 228 -7.05 10.41 15.99
N ARG A 229 -7.23 11.53 15.28
CA ARG A 229 -8.46 11.81 14.56
C ARG A 229 -8.77 10.70 13.55
N ARG A 230 -7.82 10.34 12.70
CA ARG A 230 -8.01 9.31 11.69
C ARG A 230 -8.19 7.94 12.32
N PHE A 231 -7.40 7.59 13.33
CA PHE A 231 -7.48 6.31 14.01
C PHE A 231 -8.90 6.02 14.53
N PHE A 232 -9.58 6.98 15.10
CA PHE A 232 -10.94 6.81 15.61
C PHE A 232 -12.02 7.02 14.53
N GLN A 233 -11.90 8.00 13.67
CA GLN A 233 -12.92 8.28 12.65
C GLN A 233 -12.99 7.22 11.54
N GLN A 234 -11.87 6.55 11.23
CA GLN A 234 -11.78 5.60 10.13
C GLN A 234 -11.94 4.15 10.56
N GLN A 235 -12.40 3.88 11.77
CA GLN A 235 -12.56 2.50 12.29
C GLN A 235 -13.52 1.64 11.45
N PHE A 236 -14.48 2.23 10.79
CA PHE A 236 -15.42 1.50 9.92
C PHE A 236 -14.75 0.80 8.72
N LYS A 237 -13.49 1.13 8.44
CA LYS A 237 -12.70 0.50 7.38
C LYS A 237 -11.91 -0.73 7.84
N ARG A 238 -11.99 -1.12 9.10
CA ARG A 238 -11.21 -2.22 9.70
C ARG A 238 -12.06 -3.45 9.94
#